data_3bacde873147f4fab82021ae4375c6d3
#
_entry.id   3bacde873147f4fab82021ae4375c6d3
#
_cell.length_a   1.000
_cell.length_b   1.000
_cell.length_c   1.000
_cell.angle_alpha   90.00
_cell.angle_beta   90.00
_cell.angle_gamma   90.00
#
_symmetry.space_group_name_H-M   'P 1'
#
loop_
_entity.id
_entity.type
_entity.pdbx_description
1 polymer ?
#
loop_
_entity_poly.entity_id
_entity_poly.type
_entity_poly.pdbx_seq_one_letter_code
_entity_poly.pdbx_strand_id
1 'polypeptide(L)'
;MEYSIRKEGNKYYILRDGVVLDTQNGNKVSTTNEHLAAELQKALNEGESYKDGASILCYHYSLLDFGEEIRQHVKGLSYETFMRDQFLMLGQDAPVRIAIAQAFSEIVPEHLESLPLHRLMSYVCLYSISDSIMLPYYVDDRVLQDQNPEAALETFLEELKDFYCENEEPEEDAKATVEELAPYIKVFIKYSSFEEV
;
A
#
# COMPACT_ATOMS: atom_id res chain seq x y z
N MET A 1 5.16 -15.08 -24.97
CA MET A 1 3.93 -14.77 -24.19
C MET A 1 3.72 -13.27 -24.35
N GLU A 2 2.59 -12.85 -24.92
CA GLU A 2 2.35 -11.44 -25.24
C GLU A 2 1.16 -10.94 -24.43
N TYR A 3 1.36 -9.83 -23.73
CA TYR A 3 0.30 -9.15 -23.00
C TYR A 3 -0.14 -7.90 -23.78
N SER A 4 -1.44 -7.71 -23.89
CA SER A 4 -2.06 -6.60 -24.61
C SER A 4 -3.24 -6.03 -23.81
N ILE A 5 -3.68 -4.84 -24.22
CA ILE A 5 -4.82 -4.14 -23.62
C ILE A 5 -5.95 -4.09 -24.64
N ARG A 6 -7.18 -4.37 -24.18
CA ARG A 6 -8.40 -4.20 -24.97
C ARG A 6 -9.37 -3.30 -24.23
N LYS A 7 -9.79 -2.22 -24.87
CA LYS A 7 -10.81 -1.31 -24.35
C LYS A 7 -12.19 -1.79 -24.73
N GLU A 8 -13.08 -1.93 -23.73
CA GLU A 8 -14.50 -2.22 -23.91
C GLU A 8 -15.32 -1.27 -23.02
N GLY A 9 -16.06 -0.38 -23.66
CA GLY A 9 -16.76 0.69 -22.93
C GLY A 9 -15.80 1.59 -22.19
N ASN A 10 -15.97 1.71 -20.87
CA ASN A 10 -15.10 2.48 -19.97
C ASN A 10 -14.01 1.62 -19.28
N LYS A 11 -13.87 0.32 -19.64
CA LYS A 11 -12.91 -0.59 -19.02
C LYS A 11 -11.79 -0.96 -19.99
N TYR A 12 -10.62 -1.15 -19.45
CA TYR A 12 -9.42 -1.67 -20.10
C TYR A 12 -9.13 -3.05 -19.51
N TYR A 13 -9.23 -4.08 -20.35
CA TYR A 13 -8.96 -5.47 -20.00
C TYR A 13 -7.54 -5.85 -20.37
N ILE A 14 -6.86 -6.57 -19.49
CA ILE A 14 -5.53 -7.12 -19.76
C ILE A 14 -5.70 -8.53 -20.36
N LEU A 15 -5.05 -8.77 -21.50
CA LEU A 15 -5.10 -10.04 -22.21
C LEU A 15 -3.73 -10.70 -22.23
N ARG A 16 -3.71 -12.01 -22.20
CA ARG A 16 -2.56 -12.85 -22.51
C ARG A 16 -2.86 -13.69 -23.76
N ASP A 17 -2.06 -13.52 -24.79
CA ASP A 17 -2.22 -14.23 -26.07
C ASP A 17 -3.68 -14.12 -26.61
N GLY A 18 -4.30 -12.92 -26.47
CA GLY A 18 -5.66 -12.60 -26.94
C GLY A 18 -6.80 -13.00 -26.02
N VAL A 19 -6.52 -13.65 -24.88
CA VAL A 19 -7.52 -14.07 -23.90
C VAL A 19 -7.45 -13.16 -22.66
N VAL A 20 -8.61 -12.65 -22.21
CA VAL A 20 -8.66 -11.81 -20.98
C VAL A 20 -8.13 -12.60 -19.79
N LEU A 21 -7.23 -11.99 -19.05
CA LEU A 21 -6.70 -12.55 -17.81
C LEU A 21 -7.77 -12.60 -16.71
N ASP A 22 -7.71 -13.66 -15.94
CA ASP A 22 -8.45 -13.81 -14.69
C ASP A 22 -7.52 -13.79 -13.49
N THR A 23 -8.03 -13.27 -12.36
CA THR A 23 -7.40 -13.45 -11.05
C THR A 23 -7.56 -14.87 -10.56
N GLN A 24 -7.01 -15.20 -9.40
CA GLN A 24 -7.19 -16.52 -8.77
C GLN A 24 -8.67 -16.82 -8.45
N ASN A 25 -9.43 -15.79 -8.10
CA ASN A 25 -10.87 -15.92 -7.78
C ASN A 25 -11.76 -15.83 -9.02
N GLY A 26 -11.18 -15.77 -10.23
CA GLY A 26 -11.90 -15.73 -11.50
C GLY A 26 -12.43 -14.35 -11.89
N ASN A 27 -11.99 -13.28 -11.22
CA ASN A 27 -12.33 -11.93 -11.61
C ASN A 27 -11.50 -11.50 -12.83
N LYS A 28 -12.13 -10.82 -13.79
CA LYS A 28 -11.44 -10.31 -14.97
C LYS A 28 -10.46 -9.22 -14.60
N VAL A 29 -9.20 -9.33 -15.03
CA VAL A 29 -8.19 -8.29 -14.80
C VAL A 29 -8.52 -7.09 -15.68
N SER A 30 -9.07 -6.05 -15.07
CA SER A 30 -9.51 -4.85 -15.76
C SER A 30 -9.46 -3.63 -14.84
N THR A 31 -9.33 -2.45 -15.43
CA THR A 31 -9.38 -1.16 -14.73
C THR A 31 -10.14 -0.14 -15.58
N THR A 32 -10.64 0.94 -14.97
CA THR A 32 -11.19 2.09 -15.70
C THR A 32 -10.12 3.11 -16.05
N ASN A 33 -8.90 2.98 -15.48
CA ASN A 33 -7.77 3.89 -15.67
C ASN A 33 -6.82 3.38 -16.76
N GLU A 34 -6.65 4.15 -17.84
CA GLU A 34 -5.79 3.79 -18.96
C GLU A 34 -4.31 3.69 -18.58
N HIS A 35 -3.85 4.61 -17.73
CA HIS A 35 -2.46 4.63 -17.28
C HIS A 35 -2.16 3.41 -16.39
N LEU A 36 -3.07 3.06 -15.49
CA LEU A 36 -2.93 1.84 -14.70
C LEU A 36 -2.92 0.59 -15.59
N ALA A 37 -3.79 0.53 -16.61
CA ALA A 37 -3.77 -0.60 -17.55
C ALA A 37 -2.41 -0.76 -18.24
N ALA A 38 -1.80 0.35 -18.65
CA ALA A 38 -0.46 0.34 -19.26
C ALA A 38 0.62 -0.13 -18.26
N GLU A 39 0.56 0.29 -17.01
CA GLU A 39 1.48 -0.16 -15.97
C GLU A 39 1.32 -1.63 -15.63
N LEU A 40 0.08 -2.15 -15.54
CA LEU A 40 -0.18 -3.58 -15.34
C LEU A 40 0.36 -4.42 -16.51
N GLN A 41 0.14 -3.97 -17.75
CA GLN A 41 0.68 -4.64 -18.94
C GLN A 41 2.21 -4.65 -18.91
N LYS A 42 2.83 -3.53 -18.56
CA LYS A 42 4.28 -3.40 -18.46
C LYS A 42 4.85 -4.37 -17.44
N ALA A 43 4.30 -4.38 -16.21
CA ALA A 43 4.72 -5.28 -15.14
C ALA A 43 4.62 -6.76 -15.56
N LEU A 44 3.54 -7.15 -16.23
CA LEU A 44 3.40 -8.50 -16.77
C LEU A 44 4.43 -8.85 -17.85
N ASN A 45 4.75 -7.91 -18.75
CA ASN A 45 5.77 -8.11 -19.78
C ASN A 45 7.19 -8.19 -19.19
N GLU A 46 7.43 -7.52 -18.07
CA GLU A 46 8.68 -7.58 -17.29
C GLU A 46 8.77 -8.86 -16.45
N GLY A 47 7.71 -9.65 -16.40
CA GLY A 47 7.66 -10.92 -15.68
C GLY A 47 7.40 -10.78 -14.18
N GLU A 48 6.89 -9.63 -13.74
CA GLU A 48 6.46 -9.46 -12.35
C GLU A 48 5.32 -10.42 -11.98
N SER A 49 5.23 -10.72 -10.70
CA SER A 49 4.22 -11.63 -10.15
C SER A 49 3.26 -10.87 -9.24
N TYR A 50 1.97 -11.16 -9.36
CA TYR A 50 0.95 -10.68 -8.40
C TYR A 50 1.16 -11.23 -6.97
N LYS A 51 2.05 -12.22 -6.78
CA LYS A 51 2.44 -12.74 -5.46
C LYS A 51 3.56 -11.93 -4.81
N ASP A 52 4.18 -11.04 -5.57
CA ASP A 52 5.20 -10.14 -5.06
C ASP A 52 4.52 -8.88 -4.51
N GLY A 53 4.62 -8.65 -3.21
CA GLY A 53 4.06 -7.47 -2.55
C GLY A 53 4.68 -6.14 -3.02
N ALA A 54 5.85 -6.17 -3.64
CA ALA A 54 6.48 -5.01 -4.29
C ALA A 54 6.04 -4.82 -5.75
N SER A 55 5.01 -5.52 -6.22
CA SER A 55 4.46 -5.38 -7.57
C SER A 55 3.09 -4.70 -7.56
N ILE A 56 2.87 -3.81 -8.51
CA ILE A 56 1.56 -3.19 -8.76
C ILE A 56 0.47 -4.23 -9.07
N LEU A 57 0.87 -5.40 -9.59
CA LEU A 57 -0.03 -6.52 -9.84
C LEU A 57 -0.63 -7.06 -8.54
N CYS A 58 0.18 -7.15 -7.47
CA CYS A 58 -0.31 -7.60 -6.16
C CYS A 58 -1.46 -6.71 -5.67
N TYR A 59 -1.30 -5.40 -5.73
CA TYR A 59 -2.30 -4.43 -5.29
C TYR A 59 -3.58 -4.52 -6.11
N HIS A 60 -3.44 -4.58 -7.43
CA HIS A 60 -4.60 -4.59 -8.31
C HIS A 60 -5.37 -5.92 -8.28
N TYR A 61 -4.68 -7.07 -8.23
CA TYR A 61 -5.33 -8.37 -8.08
C TYR A 61 -6.02 -8.50 -6.73
N SER A 62 -5.41 -7.99 -5.67
CA SER A 62 -6.03 -7.94 -4.34
C SER A 62 -7.29 -7.07 -4.33
N LEU A 63 -7.28 -5.93 -5.03
CA LEU A 63 -8.45 -5.07 -5.19
C LEU A 63 -9.60 -5.82 -5.89
N LEU A 64 -9.30 -6.52 -6.97
CA LEU A 64 -10.31 -7.25 -7.74
C LEU A 64 -10.90 -8.44 -6.96
N ASP A 65 -10.08 -9.10 -6.15
CA ASP A 65 -10.48 -10.31 -5.43
C ASP A 65 -11.10 -10.05 -4.06
N PHE A 66 -10.71 -8.97 -3.37
CA PHE A 66 -11.06 -8.73 -1.96
C PHE A 66 -11.61 -7.32 -1.68
N GLY A 67 -11.74 -6.45 -2.69
CA GLY A 67 -12.09 -5.05 -2.49
C GLY A 67 -13.38 -4.83 -1.69
N GLU A 68 -14.40 -5.61 -1.94
CA GLU A 68 -15.68 -5.52 -1.21
C GLU A 68 -15.55 -5.90 0.28
N GLU A 69 -14.67 -6.85 0.61
CA GLU A 69 -14.49 -7.34 1.98
C GLU A 69 -13.63 -6.38 2.82
N ILE A 70 -12.75 -5.63 2.18
CA ILE A 70 -11.77 -4.76 2.85
C ILE A 70 -12.40 -3.66 3.69
N ARG A 71 -13.51 -3.08 3.23
CA ARG A 71 -14.24 -2.06 4.03
C ARG A 71 -14.75 -2.59 5.36
N GLN A 72 -15.04 -3.89 5.43
CA GLN A 72 -15.46 -4.53 6.70
C GLN A 72 -14.27 -4.73 7.65
N HIS A 73 -13.08 -5.03 7.10
CA HIS A 73 -11.86 -5.18 7.88
C HIS A 73 -11.45 -3.87 8.57
N VAL A 74 -11.55 -2.75 7.87
CA VAL A 74 -11.21 -1.43 8.44
C VAL A 74 -12.08 -1.08 9.64
N LYS A 75 -13.37 -1.44 9.61
CA LYS A 75 -14.29 -1.26 10.75
C LYS A 75 -13.91 -2.08 11.97
N GLY A 76 -13.09 -3.11 11.80
CA GLY A 76 -12.58 -3.97 12.87
C GLY A 76 -11.31 -3.44 13.53
N LEU A 77 -10.72 -2.32 13.04
CA LEU A 77 -9.56 -1.71 13.67
C LEU A 77 -9.96 -1.17 15.06
N SER A 78 -9.30 -1.68 16.09
CA SER A 78 -9.58 -1.35 17.47
C SER A 78 -8.36 -0.71 18.12
N TYR A 79 -8.56 -0.11 19.28
CA TYR A 79 -7.48 0.40 20.13
C TYR A 79 -6.36 -0.64 20.33
N GLU A 80 -6.68 -1.94 20.46
CA GLU A 80 -5.68 -3.00 20.63
C GLU A 80 -4.81 -3.17 19.37
N THR A 81 -5.33 -2.88 18.18
CA THR A 81 -4.54 -2.89 16.93
C THR A 81 -3.45 -1.83 17.00
N PHE A 82 -3.78 -0.61 17.41
CA PHE A 82 -2.81 0.47 17.55
C PHE A 82 -1.82 0.24 18.68
N MET A 83 -2.26 -0.38 19.80
CA MET A 83 -1.37 -0.75 20.89
C MET A 83 -0.33 -1.82 20.54
N ARG A 84 -0.50 -2.52 19.44
CA ARG A 84 0.46 -3.50 18.92
C ARG A 84 1.28 -2.98 17.77
N ASP A 85 0.94 -1.81 17.24
CA ASP A 85 1.65 -1.21 16.11
C ASP A 85 3.07 -0.81 16.52
N GLN A 86 4.07 -1.40 15.88
CA GLN A 86 5.47 -1.18 16.23
C GLN A 86 5.88 0.28 16.11
N PHE A 87 5.36 1.03 15.12
CA PHE A 87 5.69 2.45 14.96
C PHE A 87 5.13 3.32 16.08
N LEU A 88 4.03 2.92 16.72
CA LEU A 88 3.53 3.61 17.90
C LEU A 88 4.24 3.19 19.18
N MET A 89 4.77 1.96 19.20
CA MET A 89 5.32 1.36 20.42
C MET A 89 6.79 1.67 20.63
N LEU A 90 7.54 1.96 19.59
CA LEU A 90 8.96 2.24 19.67
C LEU A 90 9.24 3.60 20.32
N GLY A 91 10.19 3.65 21.23
CA GLY A 91 10.74 4.88 21.80
C GLY A 91 9.85 5.67 22.77
N GLN A 92 8.63 5.22 23.09
CA GLN A 92 7.69 5.98 23.91
C GLN A 92 7.44 5.37 25.30
N ASP A 93 7.25 6.20 26.31
CA ASP A 93 6.80 5.77 27.64
C ASP A 93 5.35 5.26 27.61
N ALA A 94 5.02 4.29 28.46
CA ALA A 94 3.73 3.63 28.47
C ALA A 94 2.51 4.58 28.52
N PRO A 95 2.48 5.65 29.33
CA PRO A 95 1.37 6.60 29.32
C PRO A 95 1.20 7.33 27.97
N VAL A 96 2.33 7.67 27.32
CA VAL A 96 2.33 8.35 26.01
C VAL A 96 1.82 7.41 24.93
N ARG A 97 2.27 6.15 24.93
CA ARG A 97 1.77 5.12 24.00
C ARG A 97 0.27 4.95 24.08
N ILE A 98 -0.29 4.87 25.30
CA ILE A 98 -1.72 4.75 25.52
C ILE A 98 -2.47 5.94 24.94
N ALA A 99 -2.01 7.17 25.21
CA ALA A 99 -2.65 8.38 24.70
C ALA A 99 -2.61 8.47 23.17
N ILE A 100 -1.48 8.12 22.56
CA ILE A 100 -1.32 8.11 21.11
C ILE A 100 -2.21 7.04 20.48
N ALA A 101 -2.21 5.81 21.01
CA ALA A 101 -3.04 4.72 20.49
C ALA A 101 -4.55 5.05 20.59
N GLN A 102 -4.98 5.72 21.66
CA GLN A 102 -6.36 6.20 21.78
C GLN A 102 -6.69 7.23 20.70
N ALA A 103 -5.85 8.24 20.49
CA ALA A 103 -6.09 9.26 19.48
C ALA A 103 -6.15 8.65 18.06
N PHE A 104 -5.20 7.79 17.71
CA PHE A 104 -5.18 7.17 16.38
C PHE A 104 -6.30 6.14 16.16
N SER A 105 -6.78 5.46 17.22
CA SER A 105 -7.91 4.55 17.10
C SER A 105 -9.24 5.26 16.75
N GLU A 106 -9.31 6.57 16.94
CA GLU A 106 -10.45 7.39 16.52
C GLU A 106 -10.25 7.97 15.11
N ILE A 107 -9.05 8.49 14.83
CA ILE A 107 -8.75 9.26 13.61
C ILE A 107 -8.53 8.35 12.40
N VAL A 108 -7.73 7.29 12.54
CA VAL A 108 -7.32 6.46 11.39
C VAL A 108 -8.47 5.68 10.79
N PRO A 109 -9.38 5.03 11.55
CA PRO A 109 -10.53 4.35 10.95
C PRO A 109 -11.44 5.30 10.16
N GLU A 110 -11.70 6.51 10.66
CA GLU A 110 -12.50 7.52 9.95
C GLU A 110 -11.82 7.94 8.64
N HIS A 111 -10.51 8.19 8.67
CA HIS A 111 -9.74 8.48 7.49
C HIS A 111 -9.83 7.35 6.46
N LEU A 112 -9.59 6.11 6.87
CA LEU A 112 -9.62 4.94 5.98
C LEU A 112 -11.01 4.70 5.38
N GLU A 113 -12.09 4.90 6.13
CA GLU A 113 -13.45 4.80 5.62
C GLU A 113 -13.75 5.81 4.51
N SER A 114 -13.10 6.96 4.53
CA SER A 114 -13.26 8.03 3.53
C SER A 114 -12.52 7.77 2.22
N LEU A 115 -11.54 6.86 2.21
CA LEU A 115 -10.70 6.62 1.05
C LEU A 115 -11.43 5.89 -0.10
N PRO A 116 -11.09 6.16 -1.36
CA PRO A 116 -11.45 5.32 -2.49
C PRO A 116 -10.95 3.89 -2.28
N LEU A 117 -11.66 2.92 -2.83
CA LEU A 117 -11.41 1.51 -2.57
C LEU A 117 -9.98 1.06 -2.92
N HIS A 118 -9.41 1.56 -4.01
CA HIS A 118 -8.05 1.24 -4.43
C HIS A 118 -6.99 1.79 -3.45
N ARG A 119 -7.20 3.00 -2.90
CA ARG A 119 -6.32 3.56 -1.88
C ARG A 119 -6.41 2.78 -0.57
N LEU A 120 -7.62 2.41 -0.18
CA LEU A 120 -7.84 1.55 0.98
C LEU A 120 -7.12 0.20 0.81
N MET A 121 -7.19 -0.40 -0.41
CA MET A 121 -6.44 -1.62 -0.71
C MET A 121 -4.93 -1.41 -0.59
N SER A 122 -4.40 -0.27 -1.04
CA SER A 122 -2.98 0.05 -0.86
C SER A 122 -2.56 0.03 0.60
N TYR A 123 -3.37 0.61 1.49
CA TYR A 123 -3.13 0.58 2.93
C TYR A 123 -3.06 -0.85 3.46
N VAL A 124 -4.00 -1.71 3.07
CA VAL A 124 -4.04 -3.10 3.52
C VAL A 124 -2.86 -3.91 2.99
N CYS A 125 -2.47 -3.70 1.74
CA CYS A 125 -1.30 -4.37 1.17
C CYS A 125 -0.01 -3.98 1.92
N LEU A 126 0.22 -2.68 2.16
CA LEU A 126 1.42 -2.24 2.88
C LEU A 126 1.37 -2.64 4.37
N TYR A 127 0.20 -2.57 5.00
CA TYR A 127 -0.01 -3.09 6.36
C TYR A 127 0.35 -4.58 6.47
N SER A 128 -0.12 -5.40 5.54
CA SER A 128 0.13 -6.85 5.55
C SER A 128 1.62 -7.21 5.44
N ILE A 129 2.43 -6.32 4.90
CA ILE A 129 3.87 -6.52 4.73
C ILE A 129 4.64 -5.97 5.93
N SER A 130 4.27 -4.77 6.40
CA SER A 130 4.98 -4.06 7.46
C SER A 130 4.51 -4.43 8.87
N ASP A 131 3.38 -5.14 9.00
CA ASP A 131 2.67 -5.37 10.27
C ASP A 131 2.39 -4.07 11.05
N SER A 132 2.25 -2.95 10.33
CA SER A 132 1.97 -1.63 10.88
C SER A 132 0.92 -0.89 10.08
N ILE A 133 -0.19 -0.51 10.73
CA ILE A 133 -1.20 0.36 10.13
C ILE A 133 -0.73 1.82 10.06
N MET A 134 0.23 2.19 10.89
CA MET A 134 0.75 3.55 10.94
C MET A 134 1.72 3.84 9.81
N LEU A 135 2.48 2.86 9.32
CA LEU A 135 3.39 3.08 8.20
C LEU A 135 2.65 3.62 6.95
N PRO A 136 1.62 2.96 6.40
CA PRO A 136 0.89 3.53 5.26
C PRO A 136 0.23 4.87 5.57
N TYR A 137 -0.22 5.11 6.81
CA TYR A 137 -0.77 6.39 7.22
C TYR A 137 0.28 7.52 7.16
N TYR A 138 1.48 7.29 7.68
CA TYR A 138 2.58 8.27 7.60
C TYR A 138 3.07 8.49 6.18
N VAL A 139 3.13 7.45 5.34
CA VAL A 139 3.48 7.59 3.92
C VAL A 139 2.43 8.42 3.18
N ASP A 140 1.15 8.22 3.45
CA ASP A 140 0.08 9.04 2.87
C ASP A 140 0.21 10.50 3.29
N ASP A 141 0.35 10.76 4.58
CA ASP A 141 0.43 12.12 5.14
C ASP A 141 1.70 12.85 4.71
N ARG A 142 2.86 12.19 4.73
CA ARG A 142 4.17 12.81 4.53
C ARG A 142 4.63 12.82 3.07
N VAL A 143 4.19 11.87 2.27
CA VAL A 143 4.67 11.68 0.90
C VAL A 143 3.59 11.97 -0.14
N LEU A 144 2.42 11.34 -0.02
CA LEU A 144 1.36 11.52 -1.03
C LEU A 144 0.71 12.92 -1.00
N GLN A 145 0.74 13.60 0.14
CA GLN A 145 0.22 14.96 0.26
C GLN A 145 1.24 16.04 -0.13
N ASP A 146 2.51 15.65 -0.36
CA ASP A 146 3.54 16.60 -0.75
C ASP A 146 3.42 17.00 -2.23
N GLN A 147 3.86 18.23 -2.54
CA GLN A 147 3.90 18.74 -3.91
C GLN A 147 4.94 18.05 -4.80
N ASN A 148 5.96 17.44 -4.18
CA ASN A 148 7.01 16.66 -4.84
C ASN A 148 7.17 15.29 -4.15
N PRO A 149 6.33 14.30 -4.46
CA PRO A 149 6.35 13.00 -3.79
C PRO A 149 7.68 12.24 -3.90
N GLU A 150 8.45 12.45 -4.97
CA GLU A 150 9.75 11.79 -5.13
C GLU A 150 10.77 12.29 -4.11
N ALA A 151 10.90 13.62 -3.96
CA ALA A 151 11.79 14.19 -2.95
C ALA A 151 11.29 13.93 -1.51
N ALA A 152 9.98 13.96 -1.30
CA ALA A 152 9.37 13.63 -0.03
C ALA A 152 9.62 12.17 0.36
N LEU A 153 9.61 11.24 -0.58
CA LEU A 153 9.94 9.84 -0.34
C LEU A 153 11.39 9.66 0.11
N GLU A 154 12.35 10.30 -0.55
CA GLU A 154 13.76 10.22 -0.15
C GLU A 154 13.94 10.72 1.30
N THR A 155 13.34 11.86 1.63
CA THR A 155 13.36 12.42 2.99
C THR A 155 12.70 11.46 3.99
N PHE A 156 11.54 10.90 3.65
CA PHE A 156 10.82 9.96 4.49
C PHE A 156 11.62 8.68 4.78
N LEU A 157 12.33 8.14 3.79
CA LEU A 157 13.16 6.94 3.99
C LEU A 157 14.36 7.21 4.90
N GLU A 158 14.96 8.40 4.85
CA GLU A 158 16.01 8.80 5.80
C GLU A 158 15.44 8.99 7.21
N GLU A 159 14.29 9.68 7.36
CA GLU A 159 13.60 9.81 8.66
C GLU A 159 13.24 8.43 9.25
N LEU A 160 12.82 7.49 8.41
CA LEU A 160 12.49 6.13 8.83
C LEU A 160 13.73 5.38 9.33
N LYS A 161 14.87 5.55 8.66
CA LYS A 161 16.14 5.00 9.11
C LYS A 161 16.57 5.57 10.47
N ASP A 162 16.50 6.91 10.61
CA ASP A 162 16.83 7.57 11.86
C ASP A 162 15.90 7.11 13.00
N PHE A 163 14.61 6.93 12.73
CA PHE A 163 13.65 6.37 13.67
C PHE A 163 14.05 4.99 14.18
N TYR A 164 14.49 4.06 13.31
CA TYR A 164 14.98 2.74 13.73
C TYR A 164 16.26 2.86 14.55
N CYS A 165 17.21 3.71 14.15
CA CYS A 165 18.46 3.93 14.91
C CYS A 165 18.20 4.50 16.32
N GLU A 166 17.26 5.41 16.48
CA GLU A 166 16.87 5.99 17.77
C GLU A 166 16.22 4.95 18.71
N ASN A 167 15.67 3.87 18.15
CA ASN A 167 15.04 2.79 18.88
C ASN A 167 15.95 1.57 19.09
N GLU A 168 17.25 1.81 19.21
CA GLU A 168 18.29 0.85 19.60
C GLU A 168 18.67 -0.18 18.50
N GLU A 169 18.24 0.02 17.25
CA GLU A 169 18.75 -0.78 16.14
C GLU A 169 20.15 -0.30 15.72
N PRO A 170 21.12 -1.21 15.47
CA PRO A 170 22.36 -0.84 14.82
C PRO A 170 22.10 -0.17 13.46
N GLU A 171 22.90 0.84 13.10
CA GLU A 171 22.71 1.59 11.85
C GLU A 171 22.66 0.70 10.59
N GLU A 172 23.44 -0.38 10.57
CA GLU A 172 23.44 -1.36 9.46
C GLU A 172 22.11 -2.11 9.38
N ASP A 173 21.52 -2.49 10.52
CA ASP A 173 20.24 -3.20 10.57
C ASP A 173 19.08 -2.27 10.22
N ALA A 174 19.08 -1.05 10.75
CA ALA A 174 18.09 -0.01 10.41
C ALA A 174 18.10 0.30 8.91
N LYS A 175 19.28 0.41 8.31
CA LYS A 175 19.44 0.61 6.88
C LYS A 175 18.89 -0.58 6.08
N ALA A 176 19.21 -1.81 6.48
CA ALA A 176 18.71 -3.01 5.83
C ALA A 176 17.18 -3.11 5.90
N THR A 177 16.58 -2.79 7.04
CA THR A 177 15.12 -2.75 7.24
C THR A 177 14.45 -1.75 6.29
N VAL A 178 15.01 -0.54 6.17
CA VAL A 178 14.46 0.49 5.26
C VAL A 178 14.64 0.10 3.79
N GLU A 179 15.81 -0.47 3.42
CA GLU A 179 16.04 -0.96 2.06
C GLU A 179 15.07 -2.09 1.68
N GLU A 180 14.68 -2.94 2.64
CA GLU A 180 13.66 -3.97 2.45
C GLU A 180 12.26 -3.38 2.26
N LEU A 181 11.88 -2.37 3.03
CA LEU A 181 10.55 -1.73 2.98
C LEU A 181 10.37 -0.79 1.78
N ALA A 182 11.44 -0.15 1.31
CA ALA A 182 11.38 0.88 0.28
C ALA A 182 10.67 0.44 -1.03
N PRO A 183 10.86 -0.77 -1.58
CA PRO A 183 10.12 -1.22 -2.76
C PRO A 183 8.60 -1.24 -2.54
N TYR A 184 8.14 -1.69 -1.39
CA TYR A 184 6.72 -1.77 -1.04
C TYR A 184 6.10 -0.38 -0.85
N ILE A 185 6.84 0.54 -0.21
CA ILE A 185 6.42 1.95 -0.07
C ILE A 185 6.28 2.61 -1.44
N LYS A 186 7.22 2.38 -2.36
CA LYS A 186 7.16 2.89 -3.73
C LYS A 186 5.93 2.42 -4.49
N VAL A 187 5.59 1.14 -4.37
CA VAL A 187 4.39 0.58 -5.02
C VAL A 187 3.12 1.13 -4.36
N PHE A 188 3.10 1.26 -3.03
CA PHE A 188 2.00 1.93 -2.33
C PHE A 188 1.74 3.33 -2.88
N ILE A 189 2.77 4.17 -2.98
CA ILE A 189 2.67 5.53 -3.51
C ILE A 189 2.16 5.51 -4.95
N LYS A 190 2.77 4.69 -5.79
CA LYS A 190 2.42 4.58 -7.21
C LYS A 190 0.96 4.16 -7.41
N TYR A 191 0.51 3.11 -6.70
CA TYR A 191 -0.86 2.61 -6.84
C TYR A 191 -1.89 3.56 -6.24
N SER A 192 -1.57 4.21 -5.12
CA SER A 192 -2.45 5.19 -4.47
C SER A 192 -2.59 6.50 -5.25
N SER A 193 -1.66 6.81 -6.15
CA SER A 193 -1.69 8.04 -6.96
C SER A 193 -2.67 8.00 -8.14
N PHE A 194 -3.22 6.85 -8.51
CA PHE A 194 -4.25 6.78 -9.53
C PHE A 194 -5.56 7.39 -9.03
N GLU A 195 -6.18 8.27 -9.83
CA GLU A 195 -7.43 8.94 -9.44
C GLU A 195 -8.62 7.99 -9.43
N GLU A 196 -8.70 7.10 -10.42
CA GLU A 196 -9.75 6.07 -10.55
C GLU A 196 -9.14 4.75 -11.02
N VAL A 197 -9.70 3.63 -10.54
CA VAL A 197 -9.16 2.29 -10.82
C VAL A 197 -10.29 1.31 -11.22
#